data_19e600b9bbaac62b192dd81fa5925ab5
#
_entry.id   19e600b9bbaac62b192dd81fa5925ab5
#
_cell.length_a   1.000
_cell.length_b   1.000
_cell.length_c   1.000
_cell.angle_alpha   90.00
_cell.angle_beta   90.00
_cell.angle_gamma   90.00
#
_symmetry.space_group_name_H-M   'P 1'
#
loop_
_entity.id
_entity.type
_entity.pdbx_description
1 polymer ?
#
loop_
_entity_poly.entity_id
_entity_poly.type
_entity_poly.pdbx_seq_one_letter_code
_entity_poly.pdbx_strand_id
1 'polypeptide(L)'
;MLALLQGWPMIVGLSVLFLLFVVFLGLVVIGEDESGLVIRRWGPSLPPGRLIALRGEAGFQAQLLMPGWHFGYWPWQFKIRRVPMVVVKPGEIGLVMAADGQNIPPERILGQEVACDRFQDAEAFLEHGGEKGRQLAFLGAGKYRINPSIFQVILPATASAHGLAPRDLTVFDLAPDSVGIVTTSDGRPIPAGDLAGPIVIGHDSFQNSQRFIASGGCRGLQEEVLLSGAWNLNPWLVRVEAIPMTEIPIGHVGVVVSYVGGEHVDVSGADFTHGDLVERGKKGVWVEPLLPGKHPINTRIMKVELVPTTNIVLNWAKRTEAHRYDANLSPITVRS
;
A
#
# COMPACT_ATOMS: atom_id res chain seq x y z
N MET A 1 9.98 77.52 -23.44
CA MET A 1 10.15 76.80 -22.13
C MET A 1 8.83 76.42 -21.48
N LEU A 2 7.74 77.22 -21.57
CA LEU A 2 6.41 76.91 -21.01
C LEU A 2 5.67 75.74 -21.69
N ALA A 3 5.89 75.46 -22.97
CA ALA A 3 5.23 74.36 -23.72
C ALA A 3 5.76 72.96 -23.30
N LEU A 4 6.99 72.86 -22.78
CA LEU A 4 7.54 71.60 -22.27
C LEU A 4 6.94 71.22 -20.90
N LEU A 5 6.51 72.20 -20.09
CA LEU A 5 5.89 72.00 -18.80
C LEU A 5 4.42 71.53 -18.89
N GLN A 6 3.70 71.80 -20.00
CA GLN A 6 2.32 71.31 -20.20
C GLN A 6 2.24 69.86 -20.65
N GLY A 7 3.28 69.30 -21.29
CA GLY A 7 3.32 67.88 -21.68
C GLY A 7 3.65 66.87 -20.59
N TRP A 8 4.30 67.33 -19.48
CA TRP A 8 4.74 66.47 -18.40
C TRP A 8 3.65 65.62 -17.73
N PRO A 9 2.47 66.18 -17.34
CA PRO A 9 1.44 65.39 -16.72
C PRO A 9 0.82 64.34 -17.68
N MET A 10 0.76 64.62 -18.96
CA MET A 10 0.29 63.69 -19.97
C MET A 10 1.27 62.55 -20.20
N ILE A 11 2.57 62.82 -20.19
CA ILE A 11 3.61 61.77 -20.27
C ILE A 11 3.58 60.87 -19.02
N VAL A 12 3.44 61.44 -17.84
CA VAL A 12 3.30 60.70 -16.57
C VAL A 12 2.03 59.86 -16.59
N GLY A 13 0.89 60.42 -17.03
CA GLY A 13 -0.37 59.68 -17.16
C GLY A 13 -0.28 58.50 -18.10
N LEU A 14 0.32 58.67 -19.28
CA LEU A 14 0.55 57.58 -20.24
C LEU A 14 1.52 56.52 -19.70
N SER A 15 2.56 56.93 -18.96
CA SER A 15 3.53 56.03 -18.36
C SER A 15 2.86 55.17 -17.25
N VAL A 16 2.01 55.76 -16.43
CA VAL A 16 1.24 55.05 -15.41
C VAL A 16 0.25 54.10 -16.06
N LEU A 17 -0.47 54.53 -17.10
CA LEU A 17 -1.39 53.68 -17.83
C LEU A 17 -0.69 52.46 -18.47
N PHE A 18 0.46 52.70 -19.09
CA PHE A 18 1.30 51.67 -19.65
C PHE A 18 1.81 50.69 -18.59
N LEU A 19 2.26 51.20 -17.43
CA LEU A 19 2.68 50.36 -16.31
C LEU A 19 1.53 49.47 -15.79
N LEU A 20 0.35 50.04 -15.60
CA LEU A 20 -0.85 49.32 -15.23
C LEU A 20 -1.21 48.25 -16.28
N PHE A 21 -1.16 48.58 -17.55
CA PHE A 21 -1.37 47.63 -18.64
C PHE A 21 -0.38 46.47 -18.58
N VAL A 22 0.89 46.72 -18.36
CA VAL A 22 1.92 45.66 -18.22
C VAL A 22 1.64 44.78 -16.99
N VAL A 23 1.26 45.38 -15.87
CA VAL A 23 0.90 44.64 -14.66
C VAL A 23 -0.30 43.74 -14.90
N PHE A 24 -1.39 44.28 -15.48
CA PHE A 24 -2.58 43.52 -15.79
C PHE A 24 -2.38 42.43 -16.86
N LEU A 25 -1.45 42.63 -17.82
CA LEU A 25 -1.11 41.61 -18.80
C LEU A 25 -0.48 40.36 -18.16
N GLY A 26 0.16 40.54 -17.00
CA GLY A 26 0.72 39.46 -16.20
C GLY A 26 -0.23 38.89 -15.12
N LEU A 27 -1.49 39.32 -15.12
CA LEU A 27 -2.49 38.81 -14.16
C LEU A 27 -3.06 37.48 -14.62
N VAL A 28 -2.98 36.48 -13.73
CA VAL A 28 -3.62 35.17 -13.89
C VAL A 28 -4.56 34.93 -12.70
N VAL A 29 -5.77 34.55 -12.98
CA VAL A 29 -6.78 34.21 -11.97
C VAL A 29 -7.07 32.73 -12.04
N ILE A 30 -6.92 32.04 -10.90
CA ILE A 30 -7.18 30.59 -10.74
C ILE A 30 -8.45 30.41 -9.91
N GLY A 31 -9.36 29.59 -10.38
CA GLY A 31 -10.61 29.26 -9.68
C GLY A 31 -10.38 28.36 -8.45
N GLU A 32 -11.40 28.25 -7.58
CA GLU A 32 -11.30 27.49 -6.33
C GLU A 32 -11.10 25.98 -6.53
N ASP A 33 -11.70 25.40 -7.58
CA ASP A 33 -11.59 23.96 -7.89
C ASP A 33 -10.48 23.62 -8.90
N GLU A 34 -9.62 24.58 -9.20
CA GLU A 34 -8.54 24.44 -10.17
C GLU A 34 -7.18 24.79 -9.53
N SER A 35 -6.13 24.41 -10.22
CA SER A 35 -4.74 24.81 -9.96
C SER A 35 -4.09 25.30 -11.25
N GLY A 36 -3.17 26.23 -11.16
CA GLY A 36 -2.42 26.71 -12.31
C GLY A 36 -1.11 25.95 -12.49
N LEU A 37 -1.00 25.11 -13.50
CA LEU A 37 0.27 24.50 -13.90
C LEU A 37 1.10 25.51 -14.67
N VAL A 38 2.26 25.85 -14.13
CA VAL A 38 3.17 26.85 -14.67
C VAL A 38 4.19 26.21 -15.61
N ILE A 39 4.27 26.72 -16.83
CA ILE A 39 5.29 26.34 -17.80
C ILE A 39 6.10 27.60 -18.14
N ARG A 40 7.36 27.60 -17.76
CA ARG A 40 8.29 28.70 -18.05
C ARG A 40 8.91 28.50 -19.44
N ARG A 41 8.82 29.50 -20.32
CA ARG A 41 9.31 29.40 -21.70
C ARG A 41 10.80 29.71 -21.81
N TRP A 42 11.30 30.63 -20.98
CA TRP A 42 12.65 31.14 -21.02
C TRP A 42 13.33 30.96 -19.66
N GLY A 43 14.52 30.40 -19.65
CA GLY A 43 15.30 30.15 -18.45
C GLY A 43 16.49 29.23 -18.74
N PRO A 44 17.30 28.92 -17.73
CA PRO A 44 18.34 27.92 -17.85
C PRO A 44 17.76 26.55 -18.30
N SER A 45 18.58 25.76 -18.97
CA SER A 45 18.19 24.39 -19.32
C SER A 45 18.05 23.51 -18.08
N LEU A 46 17.13 22.55 -18.12
CA LEU A 46 16.98 21.54 -17.09
C LEU A 46 18.26 20.69 -16.98
N PRO A 47 18.68 20.28 -15.78
CA PRO A 47 19.74 19.29 -15.60
C PRO A 47 19.41 17.98 -16.31
N PRO A 48 20.42 17.23 -16.81
CA PRO A 48 20.20 15.95 -17.46
C PRO A 48 19.45 14.99 -16.55
N GLY A 49 18.40 14.33 -17.09
CA GLY A 49 17.60 13.34 -16.38
C GLY A 49 16.45 13.90 -15.54
N ARG A 50 16.28 15.23 -15.46
CA ARG A 50 15.13 15.88 -14.83
C ARG A 50 14.10 16.32 -15.86
N LEU A 51 12.83 16.19 -15.50
CA LEU A 51 11.70 16.62 -16.31
C LEU A 51 11.06 17.89 -15.75
N ILE A 52 11.24 18.17 -14.46
CA ILE A 52 10.59 19.22 -13.70
C ILE A 52 11.59 20.24 -13.20
N ALA A 53 11.28 21.53 -13.40
CA ALA A 53 12.06 22.67 -12.98
C ALA A 53 11.76 23.02 -11.51
N LEU A 54 12.81 23.15 -10.70
CA LEU A 54 12.75 23.52 -9.28
C LEU A 54 13.21 24.96 -9.02
N ARG A 55 14.23 25.40 -9.73
CA ARG A 55 14.95 26.68 -9.44
C ARG A 55 14.82 27.70 -10.55
N GLY A 56 13.67 27.68 -11.25
CA GLY A 56 13.40 28.64 -12.31
C GLY A 56 14.00 28.30 -13.67
N GLU A 57 14.36 27.05 -13.91
CA GLU A 57 14.70 26.53 -15.23
C GLU A 57 13.50 26.63 -16.18
N ALA A 58 13.75 26.59 -17.49
CA ALA A 58 12.68 26.50 -18.49
C ALA A 58 12.01 25.13 -18.44
N GLY A 59 10.67 25.07 -18.64
CA GLY A 59 9.89 23.86 -18.61
C GLY A 59 8.77 23.89 -17.58
N PHE A 60 8.24 22.71 -17.26
CA PHE A 60 7.22 22.53 -16.24
C PHE A 60 7.78 22.84 -14.85
N GLN A 61 7.12 23.73 -14.13
CA GLN A 61 7.52 24.07 -12.77
C GLN A 61 6.91 23.08 -11.77
N ALA A 62 7.65 22.76 -10.70
CA ALA A 62 7.16 21.88 -9.63
C ALA A 62 5.97 22.50 -8.88
N GLN A 63 6.05 23.80 -8.61
CA GLN A 63 5.00 24.53 -7.91
C GLN A 63 3.77 24.77 -8.79
N LEU A 64 2.61 24.58 -8.17
CA LEU A 64 1.31 24.96 -8.75
C LEU A 64 0.85 26.31 -8.22
N LEU A 65 0.16 27.08 -9.05
CA LEU A 65 -0.55 28.26 -8.58
C LEU A 65 -1.82 27.83 -7.85
N MET A 66 -1.96 28.32 -6.65
CA MET A 66 -3.13 28.15 -5.81
C MET A 66 -4.32 28.98 -6.35
N PRO A 67 -5.55 28.73 -5.93
CA PRO A 67 -6.69 29.61 -6.21
C PRO A 67 -6.39 31.05 -5.78
N GLY A 68 -6.80 31.99 -6.64
CA GLY A 68 -6.62 33.42 -6.37
C GLY A 68 -6.00 34.19 -7.51
N TRP A 69 -5.55 35.40 -7.20
CA TRP A 69 -4.99 36.34 -8.14
C TRP A 69 -3.46 36.30 -8.07
N HIS A 70 -2.82 36.03 -9.22
CA HIS A 70 -1.38 35.95 -9.36
C HIS A 70 -0.88 36.96 -10.38
N PHE A 71 0.08 37.78 -9.97
CA PHE A 71 0.67 38.78 -10.81
C PHE A 71 2.09 38.38 -11.27
N GLY A 72 2.54 38.94 -12.40
CA GLY A 72 3.90 38.69 -12.91
C GLY A 72 4.04 37.48 -13.83
N TYR A 73 2.93 36.84 -14.22
CA TYR A 73 2.93 35.70 -15.13
C TYR A 73 2.67 36.13 -16.58
N TRP A 74 3.61 36.94 -17.14
CA TRP A 74 3.48 37.46 -18.48
C TRP A 74 3.44 36.38 -19.55
N PRO A 75 2.53 36.49 -20.56
CA PRO A 75 2.30 35.45 -21.59
C PRO A 75 3.51 35.11 -22.45
N TRP A 76 4.47 36.03 -22.61
CA TRP A 76 5.72 35.76 -23.34
C TRP A 76 6.71 34.92 -22.52
N GLN A 77 6.67 34.99 -21.20
CA GLN A 77 7.56 34.25 -20.28
C GLN A 77 6.94 32.97 -19.76
N PHE A 78 5.62 32.97 -19.47
CA PHE A 78 4.93 31.86 -18.86
C PHE A 78 3.73 31.44 -19.70
N LYS A 79 3.45 30.13 -19.66
CA LYS A 79 2.21 29.56 -20.12
C LYS A 79 1.54 28.88 -18.92
N ILE A 80 0.39 29.36 -18.55
CA ILE A 80 -0.39 28.77 -17.46
C ILE A 80 -1.45 27.86 -18.03
N ARG A 81 -1.50 26.61 -17.55
CA ARG A 81 -2.57 25.65 -17.86
C ARG A 81 -3.39 25.43 -16.61
N ARG A 82 -4.67 25.63 -16.67
CA ARG A 82 -5.59 25.29 -15.59
C ARG A 82 -5.78 23.79 -15.54
N VAL A 83 -5.68 23.22 -14.35
CA VAL A 83 -5.78 21.78 -14.08
C VAL A 83 -6.82 21.59 -12.97
N PRO A 84 -7.82 20.72 -13.18
CA PRO A 84 -8.79 20.42 -12.15
C PRO A 84 -8.12 19.70 -10.97
N MET A 85 -8.71 19.85 -9.78
CA MET A 85 -8.30 19.07 -8.60
C MET A 85 -8.62 17.60 -8.80
N VAL A 86 -7.76 16.75 -8.26
CA VAL A 86 -8.01 15.31 -8.18
C VAL A 86 -8.97 15.04 -7.02
N VAL A 87 -10.10 14.41 -7.31
CA VAL A 87 -11.12 14.04 -6.31
C VAL A 87 -11.13 12.54 -6.15
N VAL A 88 -10.79 12.06 -4.95
CA VAL A 88 -10.92 10.66 -4.55
C VAL A 88 -12.20 10.54 -3.72
N LYS A 89 -13.14 9.71 -4.15
CA LYS A 89 -14.43 9.54 -3.47
C LYS A 89 -14.28 8.69 -2.20
N PRO A 90 -15.20 8.83 -1.23
CA PRO A 90 -15.27 7.92 -0.09
C PRO A 90 -15.37 6.47 -0.56
N GLY A 91 -14.58 5.59 0.05
CA GLY A 91 -14.49 4.17 -0.32
C GLY A 91 -13.60 3.88 -1.54
N GLU A 92 -12.98 4.90 -2.13
CA GLU A 92 -11.98 4.74 -3.20
C GLU A 92 -10.59 5.12 -2.71
N ILE A 93 -9.57 4.61 -3.39
CA ILE A 93 -8.17 5.01 -3.22
C ILE A 93 -7.61 5.50 -4.55
N GLY A 94 -6.69 6.46 -4.49
CA GLY A 94 -5.95 6.97 -5.64
C GLY A 94 -4.49 6.51 -5.58
N LEU A 95 -4.04 5.71 -6.53
CA LEU A 95 -2.63 5.35 -6.64
C LEU A 95 -1.86 6.45 -7.35
N VAL A 96 -0.62 6.69 -6.90
CA VAL A 96 0.22 7.73 -7.45
C VAL A 96 1.44 7.13 -8.14
N MET A 97 1.72 7.60 -9.35
CA MET A 97 2.90 7.29 -10.10
C MET A 97 3.68 8.58 -10.40
N ALA A 98 4.94 8.64 -9.99
CA ALA A 98 5.81 9.79 -10.23
C ALA A 98 6.60 9.60 -11.53
N ALA A 99 6.59 10.64 -12.39
CA ALA A 99 7.32 10.66 -13.65
C ALA A 99 8.78 11.11 -13.47
N ASP A 100 9.07 11.86 -12.41
CA ASP A 100 10.40 12.40 -12.09
C ASP A 100 10.79 12.06 -10.65
N GLY A 101 12.08 12.08 -10.34
CA GLY A 101 12.64 11.76 -9.05
C GLY A 101 13.87 10.88 -9.15
N GLN A 102 14.35 10.37 -8.04
CA GLN A 102 15.46 9.43 -7.99
C GLN A 102 15.06 8.06 -8.56
N ASN A 103 16.03 7.24 -8.96
CA ASN A 103 15.75 5.88 -9.37
C ASN A 103 15.47 5.02 -8.15
N ILE A 104 14.42 4.19 -8.21
CA ILE A 104 14.18 3.16 -7.19
C ILE A 104 15.34 2.17 -7.23
N PRO A 105 15.94 1.80 -6.08
CA PRO A 105 16.94 0.75 -6.02
C PRO A 105 16.42 -0.58 -6.57
N PRO A 106 17.28 -1.43 -7.20
CA PRO A 106 16.84 -2.65 -7.86
C PRO A 106 16.20 -3.68 -6.92
N GLU A 107 16.44 -3.59 -5.63
CA GLU A 107 15.85 -4.47 -4.61
C GLU A 107 14.37 -4.14 -4.33
N ARG A 108 13.92 -2.94 -4.69
CA ARG A 108 12.56 -2.47 -4.47
C ARG A 108 11.82 -2.21 -5.78
N ILE A 109 10.51 -2.31 -5.71
CA ILE A 109 9.62 -2.07 -6.87
C ILE A 109 8.86 -0.77 -6.70
N LEU A 110 8.64 -0.35 -5.46
CA LEU A 110 7.83 0.81 -5.09
C LEU A 110 8.69 1.92 -4.50
N GLY A 111 8.39 3.18 -4.87
CA GLY A 111 9.03 4.38 -4.34
C GLY A 111 8.62 4.61 -2.89
N GLN A 112 9.59 5.00 -2.06
CA GLN A 112 9.36 5.31 -0.65
C GLN A 112 8.48 6.55 -0.47
N GLU A 113 7.74 6.56 0.62
CA GLU A 113 7.00 7.73 1.04
C GLU A 113 7.97 8.82 1.53
N VAL A 114 7.82 10.03 1.02
CA VAL A 114 8.54 11.22 1.45
C VAL A 114 7.54 12.28 1.91
N ALA A 115 7.98 13.15 2.81
CA ALA A 115 7.15 14.25 3.30
C ALA A 115 6.93 15.29 2.18
N CYS A 116 5.75 15.25 1.54
CA CYS A 116 5.37 16.11 0.41
C CYS A 116 3.87 16.46 0.41
N ASP A 117 3.26 16.57 1.58
CA ASP A 117 1.84 16.87 1.75
C ASP A 117 0.94 16.01 0.85
N ARG A 118 1.07 14.70 0.93
CA ARG A 118 0.29 13.75 0.11
C ARG A 118 0.41 14.05 -1.39
N PHE A 119 1.61 14.26 -1.89
CA PHE A 119 1.96 14.60 -3.29
C PHE A 119 1.45 15.96 -3.77
N GLN A 120 0.92 16.82 -2.90
CA GLN A 120 0.51 18.17 -3.27
C GLN A 120 1.71 19.12 -3.42
N ASP A 121 2.78 18.86 -2.66
CA ASP A 121 4.05 19.59 -2.77
C ASP A 121 5.06 18.78 -3.59
N ALA A 122 5.09 19.07 -4.90
CA ALA A 122 5.99 18.42 -5.83
C ALA A 122 7.45 18.86 -5.66
N GLU A 123 7.70 20.07 -5.15
CA GLU A 123 9.02 20.59 -4.85
C GLU A 123 9.62 19.82 -3.68
N ALA A 124 8.91 19.75 -2.56
CA ALA A 124 9.30 18.96 -1.39
C ALA A 124 9.51 17.46 -1.74
N PHE A 125 8.68 16.89 -2.60
CA PHE A 125 8.87 15.52 -3.08
C PHE A 125 10.24 15.32 -3.74
N LEU A 126 10.60 16.20 -4.66
CA LEU A 126 11.88 16.11 -5.38
C LEU A 126 13.09 16.45 -4.50
N GLU A 127 12.95 17.40 -3.58
CA GLU A 127 14.04 17.82 -2.66
C GLU A 127 14.29 16.77 -1.56
N HIS A 128 13.26 16.11 -1.06
CA HIS A 128 13.39 15.05 -0.07
C HIS A 128 13.75 13.68 -0.67
N GLY A 129 14.13 13.65 -1.95
CA GLY A 129 14.59 12.42 -2.58
C GLY A 129 13.49 11.49 -3.04
N GLY A 130 12.32 12.03 -3.38
CA GLY A 130 11.22 11.26 -3.95
C GLY A 130 11.67 10.43 -5.16
N GLU A 131 11.16 9.23 -5.27
CA GLU A 131 11.56 8.23 -6.28
C GLU A 131 10.54 8.16 -7.41
N LYS A 132 11.04 8.07 -8.66
CA LYS A 132 10.17 7.94 -9.84
C LYS A 132 9.58 6.53 -9.94
N GLY A 133 8.33 6.43 -10.40
CA GLY A 133 7.62 5.17 -10.55
C GLY A 133 6.41 5.06 -9.63
N ARG A 134 5.97 3.83 -9.39
CA ARG A 134 4.85 3.52 -8.51
C ARG A 134 5.19 3.85 -7.06
N GLN A 135 4.29 4.52 -6.36
CA GLN A 135 4.53 4.95 -4.97
C GLN A 135 3.91 3.98 -3.97
N LEU A 136 4.57 3.81 -2.81
CA LEU A 136 4.02 3.06 -1.67
C LEU A 136 2.81 3.77 -1.07
N ALA A 137 2.89 5.10 -0.93
CA ALA A 137 1.79 5.89 -0.45
C ALA A 137 0.69 6.04 -1.51
N PHE A 138 -0.54 6.09 -1.06
CA PHE A 138 -1.73 6.30 -1.89
C PHE A 138 -2.59 7.43 -1.32
N LEU A 139 -3.50 7.95 -2.14
CA LEU A 139 -4.44 8.98 -1.73
C LEU A 139 -5.73 8.34 -1.24
N GLY A 140 -6.14 8.65 -0.03
CA GLY A 140 -7.46 8.32 0.49
C GLY A 140 -8.54 9.30 -0.01
N ALA A 141 -9.76 9.16 0.49
CA ALA A 141 -10.87 10.06 0.15
C ALA A 141 -10.51 11.53 0.44
N GLY A 142 -10.75 12.40 -0.54
CA GLY A 142 -10.42 13.83 -0.43
C GLY A 142 -10.28 14.54 -1.76
N LYS A 143 -9.98 15.84 -1.69
CA LYS A 143 -9.64 16.68 -2.85
C LYS A 143 -8.16 17.06 -2.75
N TYR A 144 -7.42 16.88 -3.84
CA TYR A 144 -5.98 17.08 -3.89
C TYR A 144 -5.55 17.94 -5.06
N ARG A 145 -4.61 18.85 -4.84
CA ARG A 145 -3.97 19.67 -5.86
C ARG A 145 -2.69 19.00 -6.34
N ILE A 146 -2.82 18.10 -7.28
CA ILE A 146 -1.70 17.30 -7.77
C ILE A 146 -1.14 17.91 -9.06
N ASN A 147 0.19 18.04 -9.13
CA ASN A 147 0.87 18.49 -10.32
C ASN A 147 0.91 17.36 -11.38
N PRO A 148 0.14 17.46 -12.47
CA PRO A 148 0.03 16.37 -13.45
C PRO A 148 1.27 16.23 -14.35
N SER A 149 2.22 17.15 -14.28
CA SER A 149 3.48 17.00 -15.00
C SER A 149 4.47 16.09 -14.31
N ILE A 150 4.29 15.87 -13.00
CA ILE A 150 5.14 14.95 -12.20
C ILE A 150 4.37 13.75 -11.69
N PHE A 151 3.11 13.91 -11.28
CA PHE A 151 2.32 12.83 -10.71
C PHE A 151 1.14 12.46 -11.59
N GLN A 152 1.04 11.19 -11.89
CA GLN A 152 -0.15 10.61 -12.47
C GLN A 152 -0.94 9.90 -11.37
N VAL A 153 -2.19 10.32 -11.16
CA VAL A 153 -3.09 9.69 -10.20
C VAL A 153 -4.01 8.72 -10.94
N ILE A 154 -4.00 7.48 -10.50
CA ILE A 154 -4.82 6.41 -11.04
C ILE A 154 -6.01 6.22 -10.09
N LEU A 155 -7.20 6.48 -10.60
CA LEU A 155 -8.48 6.32 -9.93
C LEU A 155 -9.22 5.10 -10.48
N PRO A 156 -10.27 4.59 -9.84
CA PRO A 156 -11.07 3.48 -10.35
C PRO A 156 -11.53 3.67 -11.80
N ALA A 157 -11.86 4.91 -12.18
CA ALA A 157 -12.28 5.23 -13.55
C ALA A 157 -11.16 5.05 -14.61
N THR A 158 -9.90 5.15 -14.21
CA THR A 158 -8.72 5.04 -15.11
C THR A 158 -7.92 3.77 -14.88
N ALA A 159 -8.30 2.93 -13.92
CA ALA A 159 -7.58 1.74 -13.49
C ALA A 159 -7.28 0.77 -14.64
N SER A 160 -8.25 0.54 -15.53
CA SER A 160 -8.13 -0.40 -16.66
C SER A 160 -7.00 -0.05 -17.62
N ALA A 161 -6.74 1.25 -17.82
CA ALA A 161 -5.63 1.72 -18.67
C ALA A 161 -4.24 1.37 -18.08
N HIS A 162 -4.18 1.05 -16.79
CA HIS A 162 -2.95 0.70 -16.06
C HIS A 162 -2.89 -0.78 -15.64
N GLY A 163 -3.77 -1.62 -16.21
CA GLY A 163 -3.78 -3.06 -15.93
C GLY A 163 -4.34 -3.43 -14.56
N LEU A 164 -5.12 -2.53 -13.93
CA LEU A 164 -5.79 -2.76 -12.66
C LEU A 164 -7.30 -2.88 -12.88
N ALA A 165 -7.97 -3.69 -12.08
CA ALA A 165 -9.43 -3.69 -12.07
C ALA A 165 -9.94 -2.50 -11.22
N PRO A 166 -11.05 -1.85 -11.59
CA PRO A 166 -11.61 -0.75 -10.79
C PRO A 166 -11.85 -1.12 -9.32
N ARG A 167 -12.22 -2.36 -9.05
CA ARG A 167 -12.42 -2.90 -7.68
C ARG A 167 -11.13 -2.94 -6.85
N ASP A 168 -9.96 -3.02 -7.48
CA ASP A 168 -8.68 -3.05 -6.78
C ASP A 168 -8.34 -1.68 -6.16
N LEU A 169 -9.02 -0.63 -6.61
CA LEU A 169 -8.89 0.75 -6.11
C LEU A 169 -10.06 1.17 -5.23
N THR A 170 -10.77 0.21 -4.65
CA THR A 170 -11.80 0.44 -3.64
C THR A 170 -11.39 -0.20 -2.33
N VAL A 171 -12.04 0.21 -1.26
CA VAL A 171 -11.88 -0.43 0.05
C VAL A 171 -12.14 -1.93 -0.08
N PHE A 172 -11.19 -2.73 0.38
CA PHE A 172 -11.31 -4.18 0.40
C PHE A 172 -12.15 -4.59 1.61
N ASP A 173 -13.34 -5.13 1.34
CA ASP A 173 -14.27 -5.61 2.38
C ASP A 173 -14.16 -7.12 2.51
N LEU A 174 -13.84 -7.59 3.74
CA LEU A 174 -13.68 -8.99 4.06
C LEU A 174 -14.82 -9.46 4.96
N ALA A 175 -15.56 -10.45 4.48
CA ALA A 175 -16.73 -11.00 5.17
C ALA A 175 -16.40 -11.59 6.56
N PRO A 176 -17.37 -11.60 7.52
CA PRO A 176 -17.13 -12.02 8.90
C PRO A 176 -16.69 -13.47 9.10
N ASP A 177 -16.99 -14.34 8.14
CA ASP A 177 -16.64 -15.78 8.16
C ASP A 177 -15.42 -16.12 7.29
N SER A 178 -14.75 -15.09 6.82
CA SER A 178 -13.58 -15.21 5.94
C SER A 178 -12.33 -14.66 6.60
N VAL A 179 -11.19 -15.14 6.16
CA VAL A 179 -9.86 -14.67 6.51
C VAL A 179 -9.10 -14.29 5.24
N GLY A 180 -8.38 -13.17 5.28
CA GLY A 180 -7.58 -12.70 4.16
C GLY A 180 -6.15 -13.21 4.26
N ILE A 181 -5.73 -14.04 3.32
CA ILE A 181 -4.33 -14.44 3.16
C ILE A 181 -3.61 -13.34 2.38
N VAL A 182 -2.56 -12.80 2.96
CA VAL A 182 -1.82 -11.67 2.42
C VAL A 182 -0.56 -12.13 1.71
N THR A 183 -0.35 -11.58 0.50
CA THR A 183 0.89 -11.70 -0.24
C THR A 183 1.37 -10.30 -0.63
N THR A 184 2.62 -9.99 -0.36
CA THR A 184 3.24 -8.69 -0.68
C THR A 184 4.17 -8.80 -1.86
N SER A 185 4.25 -7.74 -2.66
CA SER A 185 5.07 -7.69 -3.88
C SER A 185 6.45 -7.08 -3.64
N ASP A 186 6.62 -6.33 -2.53
CA ASP A 186 7.86 -5.64 -2.20
C ASP A 186 8.24 -5.90 -0.74
N GLY A 187 9.50 -5.68 -0.39
CA GLY A 187 10.05 -5.94 0.93
C GLY A 187 11.32 -6.76 0.88
N ARG A 188 11.84 -7.13 2.03
CA ARG A 188 13.01 -8.00 2.14
C ARG A 188 12.69 -9.41 1.61
N PRO A 189 13.68 -10.16 1.13
CA PRO A 189 13.46 -11.58 0.85
C PRO A 189 13.08 -12.32 2.13
N ILE A 190 12.20 -13.31 2.02
CA ILE A 190 11.88 -14.21 3.14
C ILE A 190 13.15 -14.94 3.55
N PRO A 191 13.43 -15.10 4.86
CA PRO A 191 14.58 -15.83 5.35
C PRO A 191 14.64 -17.26 4.78
N ALA A 192 15.85 -17.76 4.54
CA ALA A 192 16.03 -19.10 4.03
C ALA A 192 15.49 -20.16 5.01
N GLY A 193 14.62 -21.02 4.53
CA GLY A 193 13.96 -22.06 5.33
C GLY A 193 12.56 -21.69 5.83
N ASP A 194 12.12 -20.44 5.65
CA ASP A 194 10.76 -19.99 5.95
C ASP A 194 9.89 -19.96 4.70
N LEU A 195 8.60 -20.24 4.88
CA LEU A 195 7.60 -20.23 3.81
C LEU A 195 6.86 -18.90 3.71
N ALA A 196 6.88 -18.09 4.77
CA ALA A 196 6.20 -16.81 4.83
C ALA A 196 7.04 -15.77 5.59
N GLY A 197 6.80 -14.50 5.30
CA GLY A 197 7.39 -13.39 6.04
C GLY A 197 6.86 -13.34 7.47
N PRO A 198 7.74 -13.15 8.47
CA PRO A 198 7.35 -13.08 9.86
C PRO A 198 6.43 -11.88 10.13
N ILE A 199 5.67 -11.96 11.21
CA ILE A 199 4.79 -10.88 11.65
C ILE A 199 5.63 -9.66 12.01
N VAL A 200 5.29 -8.50 11.43
CA VAL A 200 5.85 -7.20 11.75
C VAL A 200 4.81 -6.31 12.41
N ILE A 201 5.23 -5.36 13.23
CA ILE A 201 4.31 -4.55 14.04
C ILE A 201 4.22 -3.13 13.50
N GLY A 202 3.04 -2.50 13.64
CA GLY A 202 2.88 -1.06 13.45
C GLY A 202 2.45 -0.61 12.06
N HIS A 203 2.14 -1.54 11.15
CA HIS A 203 1.71 -1.23 9.78
C HIS A 203 0.18 -1.20 9.59
N ASP A 204 -0.59 -1.25 10.69
CA ASP A 204 -2.04 -1.16 10.69
C ASP A 204 -2.69 -2.15 9.68
N SER A 205 -2.42 -3.42 9.87
CA SER A 205 -2.93 -4.50 8.99
C SER A 205 -2.66 -4.22 7.50
N PHE A 206 -1.41 -3.90 7.16
CA PHE A 206 -0.91 -3.57 5.81
C PHE A 206 -1.44 -2.28 5.19
N GLN A 207 -2.25 -1.49 5.88
CA GLN A 207 -2.73 -0.20 5.38
C GLN A 207 -1.60 0.84 5.31
N ASN A 208 -0.64 0.79 6.25
CA ASN A 208 0.55 1.63 6.22
C ASN A 208 1.70 0.89 5.53
N SER A 209 1.75 0.98 4.22
CA SER A 209 2.75 0.32 3.37
C SER A 209 4.19 0.71 3.71
N GLN A 210 4.43 1.99 4.02
CA GLN A 210 5.75 2.50 4.38
C GLN A 210 6.26 1.89 5.69
N ARG A 211 5.39 1.84 6.71
CA ARG A 211 5.76 1.21 7.99
C ARG A 211 6.00 -0.28 7.85
N PHE A 212 5.21 -0.98 7.03
CA PHE A 212 5.44 -2.39 6.75
C PHE A 212 6.87 -2.62 6.23
N ILE A 213 7.27 -1.89 5.19
CA ILE A 213 8.62 -2.00 4.63
C ILE A 213 9.70 -1.59 5.63
N ALA A 214 9.51 -0.45 6.33
CA ALA A 214 10.48 0.08 7.29
C ALA A 214 10.69 -0.84 8.50
N SER A 215 9.64 -1.54 8.95
CA SER A 215 9.71 -2.52 10.05
C SER A 215 10.31 -3.86 9.63
N GLY A 216 10.76 -3.99 8.38
CA GLY A 216 11.41 -5.20 7.88
C GLY A 216 10.47 -6.21 7.24
N GLY A 217 9.29 -5.76 6.80
CA GLY A 217 8.34 -6.59 6.07
C GLY A 217 8.98 -7.28 4.87
N CYS A 218 8.61 -8.54 4.65
CA CYS A 218 9.14 -9.39 3.59
C CYS A 218 8.21 -9.40 2.37
N ARG A 219 8.77 -9.58 1.18
CA ARG A 219 8.00 -9.85 -0.04
C ARG A 219 7.60 -11.33 -0.07
N GLY A 220 6.39 -11.61 -0.53
CA GLY A 220 5.84 -12.96 -0.61
C GLY A 220 4.68 -13.18 0.34
N LEU A 221 4.38 -14.43 0.62
CA LEU A 221 3.34 -14.82 1.56
C LEU A 221 3.65 -14.29 2.97
N GLN A 222 2.63 -13.82 3.69
CA GLN A 222 2.78 -13.31 5.06
C GLN A 222 2.17 -14.30 6.07
N GLU A 223 2.78 -14.38 7.26
CA GLU A 223 2.19 -15.13 8.38
C GLU A 223 0.92 -14.46 8.89
N GLU A 224 0.95 -13.12 8.95
CA GLU A 224 -0.18 -12.33 9.40
C GLU A 224 -1.32 -12.39 8.39
N VAL A 225 -2.52 -12.61 8.90
CA VAL A 225 -3.75 -12.63 8.11
C VAL A 225 -4.60 -11.40 8.38
N LEU A 226 -5.40 -11.00 7.41
CA LEU A 226 -6.44 -10.00 7.62
C LEU A 226 -7.69 -10.64 8.17
N LEU A 227 -8.23 -10.04 9.22
CA LEU A 227 -9.53 -10.39 9.78
C LEU A 227 -10.66 -9.67 9.02
N SER A 228 -11.90 -10.05 9.32
CA SER A 228 -13.09 -9.38 8.77
C SER A 228 -13.06 -7.88 9.04
N GLY A 229 -13.46 -7.09 8.04
CA GLY A 229 -13.45 -5.64 8.11
C GLY A 229 -13.19 -4.99 6.77
N ALA A 230 -13.11 -3.67 6.78
CA ALA A 230 -12.87 -2.83 5.62
C ALA A 230 -11.44 -2.27 5.63
N TRP A 231 -10.66 -2.55 4.59
CA TRP A 231 -9.23 -2.29 4.55
C TRP A 231 -8.85 -1.45 3.33
N ASN A 232 -8.08 -0.39 3.54
CA ASN A 232 -7.50 0.42 2.48
C ASN A 232 -6.11 -0.12 2.14
N LEU A 233 -6.00 -0.89 1.09
CA LEU A 233 -4.76 -1.58 0.73
C LEU A 233 -4.20 -1.04 -0.59
N ASN A 234 -2.87 -0.87 -0.65
CA ASN A 234 -2.21 -0.55 -1.91
C ASN A 234 -2.09 -1.83 -2.76
N PRO A 235 -2.81 -1.97 -3.88
CA PRO A 235 -2.81 -3.20 -4.69
C PRO A 235 -1.47 -3.47 -5.41
N TRP A 236 -0.58 -2.48 -5.47
CA TRP A 236 0.79 -2.70 -5.96
C TRP A 236 1.66 -3.41 -4.93
N LEU A 237 1.38 -3.22 -3.63
CA LEU A 237 2.11 -3.88 -2.56
C LEU A 237 1.40 -5.14 -2.10
N VAL A 238 0.10 -5.07 -1.85
CA VAL A 238 -0.67 -6.09 -1.12
C VAL A 238 -1.70 -6.73 -2.03
N ARG A 239 -1.66 -8.05 -2.09
CA ARG A 239 -2.72 -8.88 -2.68
C ARG A 239 -3.35 -9.72 -1.57
N VAL A 240 -4.66 -9.73 -1.49
CA VAL A 240 -5.41 -10.51 -0.50
C VAL A 240 -6.23 -11.57 -1.21
N GLU A 241 -6.11 -12.81 -0.73
CA GLU A 241 -6.96 -13.94 -1.09
C GLU A 241 -7.93 -14.21 0.07
N ALA A 242 -9.22 -13.96 -0.15
CA ALA A 242 -10.23 -14.28 0.85
C ALA A 242 -10.55 -15.77 0.82
N ILE A 243 -10.41 -16.44 1.96
CA ILE A 243 -10.77 -17.85 2.15
C ILE A 243 -11.72 -17.98 3.35
N PRO A 244 -12.57 -19.01 3.42
CA PRO A 244 -13.39 -19.26 4.60
C PRO A 244 -12.49 -19.55 5.81
N MET A 245 -12.95 -19.15 7.00
CA MET A 245 -12.31 -19.54 8.26
C MET A 245 -12.34 -21.06 8.44
N THR A 246 -11.30 -21.60 9.08
CA THR A 246 -11.26 -23.03 9.44
C THR A 246 -12.29 -23.30 10.52
N GLU A 247 -13.23 -24.18 10.23
CA GLU A 247 -14.28 -24.58 11.17
C GLU A 247 -13.93 -25.89 11.86
N ILE A 248 -13.99 -25.88 13.19
CA ILE A 248 -13.84 -27.07 14.05
C ILE A 248 -15.23 -27.43 14.55
N PRO A 249 -15.78 -28.57 14.13
CA PRO A 249 -17.12 -28.99 14.55
C PRO A 249 -17.15 -29.40 16.02
N ILE A 250 -18.34 -29.33 16.63
CA ILE A 250 -18.56 -29.82 18.00
C ILE A 250 -18.23 -31.33 18.05
N GLY A 251 -17.53 -31.73 19.11
CA GLY A 251 -17.05 -33.10 19.27
C GLY A 251 -15.69 -33.38 18.63
N HIS A 252 -15.03 -32.33 18.12
CA HIS A 252 -13.66 -32.39 17.60
C HIS A 252 -12.80 -31.29 18.18
N VAL A 253 -11.50 -31.48 18.11
CA VAL A 253 -10.48 -30.46 18.29
C VAL A 253 -9.63 -30.38 17.03
N GLY A 254 -9.06 -29.20 16.76
CA GLY A 254 -8.15 -28.97 15.64
C GLY A 254 -6.71 -28.99 16.10
N VAL A 255 -5.93 -29.98 15.71
CA VAL A 255 -4.49 -30.02 15.94
C VAL A 255 -3.82 -29.22 14.81
N VAL A 256 -3.10 -28.17 15.18
CA VAL A 256 -2.43 -27.29 14.21
C VAL A 256 -1.00 -27.75 14.00
N VAL A 257 -0.64 -27.96 12.73
CA VAL A 257 0.74 -28.17 12.29
C VAL A 257 1.18 -26.89 11.57
N SER A 258 2.08 -26.13 12.19
CA SER A 258 2.63 -24.92 11.62
C SER A 258 3.95 -25.19 10.91
N TYR A 259 4.08 -24.70 9.67
CA TYR A 259 5.31 -24.76 8.88
C TYR A 259 6.15 -23.49 8.98
N VAL A 260 5.68 -22.51 9.78
CA VAL A 260 6.32 -21.21 9.99
C VAL A 260 6.33 -20.86 11.46
N GLY A 261 7.11 -19.85 11.83
CA GLY A 261 7.24 -19.36 13.19
C GLY A 261 8.69 -19.47 13.70
N GLY A 262 8.92 -19.00 14.92
CA GLY A 262 10.23 -19.05 15.55
C GLY A 262 10.76 -20.47 15.73
N GLU A 263 12.07 -20.58 16.02
CA GLU A 263 12.70 -21.86 16.36
C GLU A 263 11.93 -22.55 17.48
N HIS A 264 11.74 -23.86 17.35
CA HIS A 264 10.99 -24.64 18.31
C HIS A 264 11.87 -25.16 19.44
N VAL A 265 11.28 -25.25 20.62
CA VAL A 265 11.76 -26.06 21.72
C VAL A 265 10.70 -27.11 21.98
N ASP A 266 11.09 -28.37 21.93
CA ASP A 266 10.17 -29.47 22.20
C ASP A 266 9.66 -29.40 23.65
N VAL A 267 8.36 -29.30 23.82
CA VAL A 267 7.69 -29.17 25.12
C VAL A 267 6.92 -30.43 25.52
N SER A 268 7.16 -31.55 24.81
CA SER A 268 6.42 -32.81 25.02
C SER A 268 6.69 -33.48 26.40
N GLY A 269 7.76 -33.12 27.06
CA GLY A 269 8.07 -33.60 28.44
C GLY A 269 9.51 -34.03 28.63
N ALA A 270 9.89 -34.27 29.89
CA ALA A 270 11.26 -34.65 30.25
C ALA A 270 11.58 -36.12 29.94
N ASP A 271 10.57 -37.01 30.07
CA ASP A 271 10.78 -38.46 29.95
C ASP A 271 10.52 -38.97 28.54
N PHE A 272 9.74 -38.23 27.73
CA PHE A 272 9.40 -38.62 26.37
C PHE A 272 9.26 -37.40 25.50
N THR A 273 10.11 -37.26 24.51
CA THR A 273 10.10 -36.15 23.55
C THR A 273 9.58 -36.62 22.22
N HIS A 274 8.55 -35.89 21.69
CA HIS A 274 8.05 -36.11 20.33
C HIS A 274 8.86 -35.38 19.27
N GLY A 275 9.73 -34.46 19.68
CA GLY A 275 10.58 -33.66 18.79
C GLY A 275 9.88 -32.52 18.06
N ASP A 276 8.54 -32.51 18.05
CA ASP A 276 7.78 -31.59 17.21
C ASP A 276 6.65 -30.84 17.94
N LEU A 277 6.45 -31.10 19.25
CA LEU A 277 5.43 -30.40 20.05
C LEU A 277 5.95 -29.03 20.49
N VAL A 278 5.23 -27.96 20.11
CA VAL A 278 5.67 -26.59 20.31
C VAL A 278 4.54 -25.71 20.84
N GLU A 279 4.93 -24.58 21.42
CA GLU A 279 3.98 -23.53 21.77
C GLU A 279 3.36 -22.87 20.52
N ARG A 280 2.21 -22.26 20.70
CA ARG A 280 1.52 -21.52 19.65
C ARG A 280 2.43 -20.42 19.07
N GLY A 281 2.46 -20.30 17.73
CA GLY A 281 3.27 -19.34 17.01
C GLY A 281 4.69 -19.81 16.68
N LYS A 282 5.02 -21.07 17.02
CA LYS A 282 6.26 -21.73 16.65
C LYS A 282 6.04 -22.79 15.58
N LYS A 283 7.13 -23.14 14.87
CA LYS A 283 7.15 -24.17 13.83
C LYS A 283 7.08 -25.56 14.47
N GLY A 284 6.06 -26.32 14.11
CA GLY A 284 5.81 -27.67 14.66
C GLY A 284 4.34 -27.92 14.96
N VAL A 285 4.04 -28.93 15.75
CA VAL A 285 2.70 -29.27 16.19
C VAL A 285 2.37 -28.50 17.47
N TRP A 286 1.30 -27.71 17.45
CA TRP A 286 0.92 -26.93 18.62
C TRP A 286 0.38 -27.81 19.75
N VAL A 287 0.89 -27.64 20.95
CA VAL A 287 0.43 -28.34 22.17
C VAL A 287 -1.04 -28.03 22.46
N GLU A 288 -1.42 -26.75 22.28
CA GLU A 288 -2.80 -26.33 22.50
C GLU A 288 -3.62 -26.49 21.22
N PRO A 289 -4.58 -27.43 21.18
CA PRO A 289 -5.45 -27.62 20.04
C PRO A 289 -6.50 -26.50 19.94
N LEU A 290 -7.01 -26.28 18.74
CA LEU A 290 -8.13 -25.38 18.51
C LEU A 290 -9.44 -26.04 19.01
N LEU A 291 -10.19 -25.31 19.81
CA LEU A 291 -11.50 -25.73 20.29
C LEU A 291 -12.57 -25.57 19.19
N PRO A 292 -13.76 -26.19 19.35
CA PRO A 292 -14.87 -26.04 18.42
C PRO A 292 -15.20 -24.58 18.15
N GLY A 293 -15.34 -24.22 16.87
CA GLY A 293 -15.59 -22.86 16.42
C GLY A 293 -14.92 -22.53 15.09
N LYS A 294 -14.99 -21.26 14.69
CA LYS A 294 -14.35 -20.75 13.47
C LYS A 294 -13.04 -20.05 13.84
N HIS A 295 -11.97 -20.40 13.16
CA HIS A 295 -10.62 -19.91 13.43
C HIS A 295 -9.99 -19.28 12.18
N PRO A 296 -9.39 -18.09 12.28
CA PRO A 296 -8.73 -17.41 11.17
C PRO A 296 -7.31 -17.99 10.96
N ILE A 297 -7.24 -19.16 10.35
CA ILE A 297 -5.97 -19.87 10.11
C ILE A 297 -5.51 -19.62 8.66
N ASN A 298 -4.21 -19.33 8.51
CA ASN A 298 -3.57 -19.27 7.20
C ASN A 298 -3.28 -20.71 6.72
N THR A 299 -4.18 -21.25 5.91
CA THR A 299 -4.10 -22.64 5.41
C THR A 299 -2.96 -22.86 4.40
N ARG A 300 -2.25 -21.79 3.99
CA ARG A 300 -1.06 -21.89 3.12
C ARG A 300 0.21 -22.28 3.90
N ILE A 301 0.23 -21.99 5.21
CA ILE A 301 1.38 -22.20 6.09
C ILE A 301 1.07 -23.04 7.32
N MET A 302 -0.19 -23.35 7.55
CA MET A 302 -0.65 -24.17 8.66
C MET A 302 -1.64 -25.21 8.15
N LYS A 303 -1.52 -26.42 8.68
CA LYS A 303 -2.49 -27.50 8.45
C LYS A 303 -3.24 -27.75 9.75
N VAL A 304 -4.55 -27.97 9.67
CA VAL A 304 -5.38 -28.32 10.82
C VAL A 304 -5.92 -29.72 10.62
N GLU A 305 -5.58 -30.61 11.53
CA GLU A 305 -6.09 -31.99 11.57
C GLU A 305 -7.20 -32.08 12.61
N LEU A 306 -8.35 -32.58 12.19
CA LEU A 306 -9.50 -32.75 13.09
C LEU A 306 -9.37 -34.07 13.86
N VAL A 307 -9.37 -33.98 15.19
CA VAL A 307 -9.33 -35.13 16.08
C VAL A 307 -10.63 -35.18 16.87
N PRO A 308 -11.38 -36.29 16.80
CA PRO A 308 -12.61 -36.43 17.58
C PRO A 308 -12.30 -36.50 19.07
N THR A 309 -13.09 -35.81 19.90
CA THR A 309 -13.02 -35.83 21.35
C THR A 309 -13.86 -36.96 21.98
N THR A 310 -14.43 -37.83 21.14
CA THR A 310 -15.15 -39.03 21.55
C THR A 310 -14.20 -40.21 21.74
N ASN A 311 -14.68 -41.27 22.36
CA ASN A 311 -13.88 -42.47 22.52
C ASN A 311 -13.43 -43.02 21.16
N ILE A 312 -12.13 -43.23 20.98
CA ILE A 312 -11.56 -43.84 19.78
C ILE A 312 -11.18 -45.28 20.13
N VAL A 313 -11.67 -46.22 19.35
CA VAL A 313 -11.26 -47.62 19.45
C VAL A 313 -10.12 -47.85 18.48
N LEU A 314 -8.90 -47.98 19.01
CA LEU A 314 -7.74 -48.38 18.24
C LEU A 314 -7.71 -49.90 18.09
N ASN A 315 -7.88 -50.36 16.86
CA ASN A 315 -7.89 -51.79 16.56
C ASN A 315 -6.58 -52.15 15.80
N TRP A 316 -5.67 -52.80 16.49
CA TRP A 316 -4.37 -53.21 15.97
C TRP A 316 -4.41 -54.53 15.22
N ALA A 317 -5.53 -55.29 15.35
CA ALA A 317 -5.68 -56.58 14.70
C ALA A 317 -6.03 -56.40 13.20
N LYS A 318 -5.35 -57.10 12.32
CA LYS A 318 -5.78 -57.21 10.92
C LYS A 318 -7.11 -57.96 10.89
N ARG A 319 -8.08 -57.38 10.19
CA ARG A 319 -9.34 -58.07 9.92
C ARG A 319 -9.07 -59.23 8.97
N THR A 320 -9.31 -60.47 9.39
CA THR A 320 -9.22 -61.63 8.52
C THR A 320 -10.37 -61.62 7.50
N GLU A 321 -10.22 -62.30 6.37
CA GLU A 321 -11.27 -62.40 5.34
C GLU A 321 -12.62 -62.89 5.89
N ALA A 322 -12.63 -63.63 7.04
CA ALA A 322 -13.81 -64.07 7.74
C ALA A 322 -14.38 -63.06 8.76
N HIS A 323 -13.91 -61.80 8.72
CA HIS A 323 -14.28 -60.73 9.67
C HIS A 323 -14.01 -61.08 11.17
N ARG A 324 -13.08 -61.95 11.45
CA ARG A 324 -12.66 -62.30 12.78
C ARG A 324 -11.38 -61.55 13.16
N TYR A 325 -11.34 -61.08 14.40
CA TYR A 325 -10.14 -60.47 14.98
C TYR A 325 -9.24 -61.60 15.51
N ASP A 326 -7.93 -61.34 15.50
CA ASP A 326 -6.97 -62.24 16.17
C ASP A 326 -7.34 -62.36 17.65
N ALA A 327 -7.49 -63.56 18.16
CA ALA A 327 -7.91 -63.82 19.51
C ALA A 327 -6.95 -63.32 20.59
N ASN A 328 -5.69 -63.00 20.19
CA ASN A 328 -4.63 -62.53 21.08
C ASN A 328 -4.55 -61.01 21.17
N LEU A 329 -5.32 -60.27 20.37
CA LEU A 329 -5.31 -58.82 20.35
C LEU A 329 -6.64 -58.25 20.79
N SER A 330 -6.65 -57.59 21.93
CA SER A 330 -7.82 -56.85 22.42
C SER A 330 -7.82 -55.42 21.90
N PRO A 331 -8.99 -54.91 21.47
CA PRO A 331 -9.10 -53.52 21.12
C PRO A 331 -8.86 -52.60 22.35
N ILE A 332 -8.07 -51.57 22.18
CA ILE A 332 -7.82 -50.58 23.23
C ILE A 332 -8.72 -49.37 22.95
N THR A 333 -9.49 -48.97 23.95
CA THR A 333 -10.28 -47.75 23.90
C THR A 333 -9.49 -46.63 24.54
N VAL A 334 -9.18 -45.60 23.77
CA VAL A 334 -8.50 -44.37 24.24
C VAL A 334 -9.55 -43.26 24.36
N ARG A 335 -9.59 -42.59 25.49
CA ARG A 335 -10.35 -41.35 25.65
C ARG A 335 -9.45 -40.20 25.29
N SER A 336 -9.86 -39.38 24.36
CA SER A 336 -9.19 -38.13 23.97
C SER A 336 -9.63 -36.98 24.87
#